data_c5e1fa88ec990802d3e2a070074dc9b1
#
_entry.id   c5e1fa88ec990802d3e2a070074dc9b1
#
_cell.length_a   1.000
_cell.length_b   1.000
_cell.length_c   1.000
_cell.angle_alpha   90.00
_cell.angle_beta   90.00
_cell.angle_gamma   90.00
#
_symmetry.space_group_name_H-M   'P 1'
#
loop_
_entity.id
_entity.type
_entity.pdbx_description
1 polymer ?
#
loop_
_entity_poly.entity_id
_entity_poly.type
_entity_poly.pdbx_seq_one_letter_code
_entity_poly.pdbx_strand_id
1 'polypeptide(L)'
;DVSITAKFSRAPKSLDAVEKSWDSKGIASSMLERNGIITLNKIVVPKDSRNAGMGTAAMRELTNYADTTNQQIALTPSTDFGGNKVKLQAFYKRLGFRKNNEFNVMESMIRDPESAKFSRAIPYTAKEPIASNVSLEDLKAHPKYQEAKHGNLASAISLVNDLISKEDV
;
A
#
# COMPACT_ATOMS: atom_id res chain seq x y z
N ASP A 1 -24.16 3.18 -31.31
CA ASP A 1 -24.01 3.19 -29.85
C ASP A 1 -22.93 2.18 -29.47
N VAL A 2 -21.71 2.69 -29.29
CA VAL A 2 -20.59 1.88 -28.77
C VAL A 2 -20.67 1.92 -27.27
N SER A 3 -21.32 0.92 -26.67
CA SER A 3 -21.26 0.71 -25.21
C SER A 3 -19.85 0.35 -24.80
N ILE A 4 -19.08 1.35 -24.34
CA ILE A 4 -17.82 1.14 -23.64
C ILE A 4 -18.17 0.63 -22.25
N THR A 5 -18.47 -0.65 -22.12
CA THR A 5 -18.44 -1.33 -20.84
C THR A 5 -16.98 -1.47 -20.40
N ALA A 6 -16.46 -0.46 -19.71
CA ALA A 6 -15.25 -0.61 -18.96
C ALA A 6 -15.49 -1.77 -17.97
N LYS A 7 -14.98 -2.96 -18.29
CA LYS A 7 -14.89 -4.06 -17.34
C LYS A 7 -13.95 -3.59 -16.22
N PHE A 8 -14.51 -3.02 -15.17
CA PHE A 8 -13.81 -2.88 -13.91
C PHE A 8 -13.46 -4.30 -13.45
N SER A 9 -12.25 -4.72 -13.76
CA SER A 9 -11.74 -5.99 -13.26
C SER A 9 -11.74 -5.88 -11.74
N ARG A 10 -12.63 -6.62 -11.09
CA ARG A 10 -12.73 -6.65 -9.64
C ARG A 10 -11.36 -7.04 -9.10
N ALA A 11 -10.82 -6.27 -8.15
CA ALA A 11 -9.55 -6.58 -7.51
C ALA A 11 -9.53 -8.05 -7.04
N PRO A 12 -8.41 -8.78 -7.20
CA PRO A 12 -8.28 -10.15 -6.73
C PRO A 12 -8.57 -10.22 -5.23
N LYS A 13 -9.23 -11.30 -4.79
CA LYS A 13 -9.63 -11.46 -3.39
C LYS A 13 -8.50 -11.98 -2.49
N SER A 14 -7.42 -12.50 -3.06
CA SER A 14 -6.27 -13.05 -2.34
C SER A 14 -5.02 -13.02 -3.22
N LEU A 15 -3.85 -13.08 -2.58
CA LEU A 15 -2.57 -13.21 -3.30
C LEU A 15 -2.52 -14.48 -4.15
N ASP A 16 -3.06 -15.57 -3.63
CA ASP A 16 -3.21 -16.86 -4.33
C ASP A 16 -4.06 -16.73 -5.63
N ALA A 17 -5.07 -15.87 -5.62
CA ALA A 17 -5.86 -15.59 -6.82
C ALA A 17 -5.05 -14.81 -7.87
N VAL A 18 -4.14 -13.92 -7.43
CA VAL A 18 -3.19 -13.23 -8.31
C VAL A 18 -2.23 -14.24 -8.95
N GLU A 19 -1.63 -15.12 -8.16
CA GLU A 19 -0.71 -16.15 -8.65
C GLU A 19 -1.39 -17.08 -9.65
N LYS A 20 -2.58 -17.59 -9.36
CA LYS A 20 -3.37 -18.42 -10.28
C LYS A 20 -3.72 -17.71 -11.58
N SER A 21 -4.04 -16.42 -11.51
CA SER A 21 -4.27 -15.60 -12.69
C SER A 21 -3.01 -15.50 -13.57
N TRP A 22 -1.85 -15.35 -12.94
CA TRP A 22 -0.56 -15.29 -13.63
C TRP A 22 -0.16 -16.62 -14.25
N ASP A 23 -0.32 -17.72 -13.51
CA ASP A 23 -0.06 -19.09 -13.99
C ASP A 23 -0.92 -19.40 -15.22
N SER A 24 -2.20 -19.04 -15.21
CA SER A 24 -3.10 -19.24 -16.38
C SER A 24 -2.65 -18.47 -17.63
N LYS A 25 -1.85 -17.42 -17.45
CA LYS A 25 -1.24 -16.62 -18.54
C LYS A 25 0.18 -17.07 -18.86
N GLY A 26 0.66 -18.16 -18.24
CA GLY A 26 2.02 -18.68 -18.41
C GLY A 26 3.11 -17.83 -17.73
N ILE A 27 2.76 -16.94 -16.82
CA ILE A 27 3.71 -16.13 -16.05
C ILE A 27 4.12 -16.94 -14.83
N ALA A 28 5.39 -17.33 -14.76
CA ALA A 28 5.92 -17.96 -13.56
C ALA A 28 6.21 -16.91 -12.48
N SER A 29 5.70 -17.11 -11.28
CA SER A 29 5.87 -16.18 -10.16
C SER A 29 6.21 -16.91 -8.86
N SER A 30 6.70 -16.14 -7.90
CA SER A 30 6.84 -16.55 -6.51
C SER A 30 6.65 -15.32 -5.64
N MET A 31 5.66 -15.36 -4.79
CA MET A 31 5.32 -14.27 -3.88
C MET A 31 5.18 -14.79 -2.44
N LEU A 32 5.43 -13.93 -1.48
CA LEU A 32 5.24 -14.21 -0.07
C LEU A 32 4.59 -13.00 0.58
N GLU A 33 3.52 -13.24 1.34
CA GLU A 33 2.85 -12.22 2.13
C GLU A 33 3.18 -12.41 3.61
N ARG A 34 3.76 -11.39 4.23
CA ARG A 34 4.10 -11.40 5.65
C ARG A 34 4.11 -9.99 6.24
N ASN A 35 3.48 -9.82 7.40
CA ASN A 35 3.47 -8.56 8.17
C ASN A 35 3.03 -7.33 7.34
N GLY A 36 2.04 -7.48 6.46
CA GLY A 36 1.54 -6.39 5.62
C GLY A 36 2.45 -6.04 4.43
N ILE A 37 3.43 -6.90 4.12
CA ILE A 37 4.33 -6.74 2.98
C ILE A 37 4.21 -7.94 2.06
N ILE A 38 4.00 -7.67 0.78
CA ILE A 38 4.06 -8.68 -0.29
C ILE A 38 5.45 -8.63 -0.90
N THR A 39 6.24 -9.67 -0.69
CA THR A 39 7.56 -9.82 -1.33
C THR A 39 7.40 -10.56 -2.66
N LEU A 40 7.69 -9.89 -3.76
CA LEU A 40 7.73 -10.50 -5.08
C LEU A 40 9.15 -11.01 -5.35
N ASN A 41 9.39 -12.30 -5.10
CA ASN A 41 10.68 -12.94 -5.27
C ASN A 41 11.00 -13.21 -6.74
N LYS A 42 9.97 -13.53 -7.54
CA LYS A 42 10.14 -13.92 -8.94
C LYS A 42 8.94 -13.53 -9.77
N ILE A 43 9.20 -13.00 -10.95
CA ILE A 43 8.23 -12.86 -12.04
C ILE A 43 8.94 -13.11 -13.38
N VAL A 44 8.46 -14.08 -14.14
CA VAL A 44 9.02 -14.43 -15.46
C VAL A 44 7.89 -14.47 -16.48
N VAL A 45 7.89 -13.48 -17.37
CA VAL A 45 6.98 -13.45 -18.52
C VAL A 45 7.58 -14.28 -19.65
N PRO A 46 6.80 -15.15 -20.32
CA PRO A 46 7.25 -15.92 -21.48
C PRO A 46 7.89 -15.02 -22.55
N LYS A 47 8.98 -15.51 -23.18
CA LYS A 47 9.75 -14.70 -24.13
C LYS A 47 8.88 -14.16 -25.27
N ASP A 48 7.99 -14.98 -25.79
CA ASP A 48 7.10 -14.65 -26.91
C ASP A 48 6.01 -13.63 -26.54
N SER A 49 5.78 -13.45 -25.26
CA SER A 49 4.79 -12.51 -24.70
C SER A 49 5.41 -11.25 -24.11
N ARG A 50 6.74 -11.12 -24.18
CA ARG A 50 7.44 -9.91 -23.75
C ARG A 50 7.15 -8.75 -24.70
N ASN A 51 7.17 -7.55 -24.18
CA ASN A 51 6.85 -6.31 -24.89
C ASN A 51 5.38 -6.18 -25.39
N ALA A 52 4.53 -7.18 -25.16
CA ALA A 52 3.09 -7.15 -25.42
C ALA A 52 2.27 -6.57 -24.22
N GLY A 53 2.93 -5.97 -23.23
CA GLY A 53 2.26 -5.39 -22.06
C GLY A 53 1.87 -6.39 -20.96
N MET A 54 2.12 -7.69 -21.14
CA MET A 54 1.73 -8.75 -20.20
C MET A 54 2.33 -8.51 -18.79
N GLY A 55 3.60 -8.16 -18.69
CA GLY A 55 4.24 -7.83 -17.42
C GLY A 55 3.62 -6.60 -16.75
N THR A 56 3.21 -5.61 -17.53
CA THR A 56 2.51 -4.43 -17.01
C THR A 56 1.13 -4.80 -16.48
N ALA A 57 0.38 -5.63 -17.20
CA ALA A 57 -0.94 -6.09 -16.79
C ALA A 57 -0.85 -6.93 -15.50
N ALA A 58 0.11 -7.85 -15.42
CA ALA A 58 0.36 -8.66 -14.22
C ALA A 58 0.69 -7.75 -13.02
N MET A 59 1.66 -6.86 -13.15
CA MET A 59 2.03 -5.97 -12.06
C MET A 59 0.90 -5.03 -11.62
N ARG A 60 0.04 -4.58 -12.54
CA ARG A 60 -1.17 -3.81 -12.18
C ARG A 60 -2.15 -4.64 -11.37
N GLU A 61 -2.32 -5.91 -11.67
CA GLU A 61 -3.16 -6.84 -10.90
C GLU A 61 -2.65 -6.96 -9.46
N LEU A 62 -1.33 -7.13 -9.29
CA LEU A 62 -0.68 -7.19 -7.97
C LEU A 62 -0.79 -5.85 -7.21
N THR A 63 -0.53 -4.72 -7.89
CA THR A 63 -0.64 -3.40 -7.26
C THR A 63 -2.06 -3.08 -6.83
N ASN A 64 -3.07 -3.44 -7.64
CA ASN A 64 -4.48 -3.29 -7.26
C ASN A 64 -4.85 -4.13 -6.04
N TYR A 65 -4.34 -5.37 -5.95
CA TYR A 65 -4.52 -6.19 -4.76
C TYR A 65 -3.89 -5.54 -3.54
N ALA A 66 -2.63 -5.11 -3.62
CA ALA A 66 -1.92 -4.46 -2.54
C ALA A 66 -2.59 -3.14 -2.09
N ASP A 67 -3.11 -2.34 -3.02
CA ASP A 67 -3.85 -1.12 -2.72
C ASP A 67 -5.18 -1.41 -1.98
N THR A 68 -5.89 -2.46 -2.40
CA THR A 68 -7.16 -2.88 -1.79
C THR A 68 -6.95 -3.44 -0.38
N THR A 69 -5.84 -4.14 -0.15
CA THR A 69 -5.51 -4.76 1.14
C THR A 69 -4.62 -3.89 2.02
N ASN A 70 -4.29 -2.68 1.56
CA ASN A 70 -3.42 -1.72 2.25
C ASN A 70 -2.04 -2.29 2.60
N GLN A 71 -1.43 -3.01 1.65
CA GLN A 71 -0.15 -3.68 1.83
C GLN A 71 0.95 -3.04 0.99
N GLN A 72 2.19 -3.08 1.49
CA GLN A 72 3.36 -2.72 0.72
C GLN A 72 3.77 -3.86 -0.22
N ILE A 73 4.43 -3.54 -1.33
CA ILE A 73 5.07 -4.53 -2.19
C ILE A 73 6.57 -4.26 -2.19
N ALA A 74 7.36 -5.30 -1.95
CA ALA A 74 8.81 -5.26 -1.97
C ALA A 74 9.35 -6.20 -3.05
N LEU A 75 10.40 -5.80 -3.76
CA LEU A 75 11.07 -6.61 -4.78
C LEU A 75 12.52 -6.17 -5.02
N THR A 76 13.32 -7.08 -5.56
CA THR A 76 14.65 -6.77 -6.09
C THR A 76 14.70 -7.13 -7.58
N PRO A 77 14.87 -6.13 -8.48
CA PRO A 77 14.98 -6.40 -9.90
C PRO A 77 16.20 -7.32 -10.19
N SER A 78 15.96 -8.52 -10.74
CA SER A 78 17.00 -9.45 -11.14
C SER A 78 17.15 -9.52 -12.66
N THR A 79 18.37 -9.69 -13.13
CA THR A 79 18.72 -9.90 -14.54
C THR A 79 18.79 -11.37 -14.92
N ASP A 80 18.63 -12.29 -13.97
CA ASP A 80 18.80 -13.75 -14.16
C ASP A 80 17.88 -14.34 -15.22
N PHE A 81 16.79 -13.65 -15.50
CA PHE A 81 15.79 -14.08 -16.51
C PHE A 81 15.91 -13.30 -17.84
N GLY A 82 17.10 -12.71 -18.11
CA GLY A 82 17.40 -12.03 -19.38
C GLY A 82 16.88 -10.59 -19.47
N GLY A 83 16.66 -9.94 -18.33
CA GLY A 83 16.29 -8.52 -18.25
C GLY A 83 17.51 -7.59 -18.19
N ASN A 84 17.34 -6.34 -18.64
CA ASN A 84 18.32 -5.28 -18.39
C ASN A 84 17.96 -4.57 -17.10
N LYS A 85 18.89 -4.47 -16.13
CA LYS A 85 18.67 -3.91 -14.79
C LYS A 85 18.10 -2.49 -14.83
N VAL A 86 18.64 -1.62 -15.70
CA VAL A 86 18.20 -0.22 -15.83
C VAL A 86 16.77 -0.15 -16.35
N LYS A 87 16.46 -0.97 -17.39
CA LYS A 87 15.10 -1.05 -17.93
C LYS A 87 14.10 -1.59 -16.92
N LEU A 88 14.48 -2.60 -16.14
CA LEU A 88 13.65 -3.17 -15.07
C LEU A 88 13.40 -2.15 -13.96
N GLN A 89 14.41 -1.44 -13.50
CA GLN A 89 14.23 -0.40 -12.51
C GLN A 89 13.30 0.73 -13.02
N ALA A 90 13.48 1.16 -14.28
CA ALA A 90 12.60 2.15 -14.90
C ALA A 90 11.16 1.65 -15.04
N PHE A 91 10.97 0.36 -15.34
CA PHE A 91 9.67 -0.30 -15.38
C PHE A 91 8.97 -0.25 -14.02
N TYR A 92 9.64 -0.67 -12.95
CA TYR A 92 9.06 -0.66 -11.61
C TYR A 92 8.81 0.75 -11.09
N LYS A 93 9.70 1.71 -11.38
CA LYS A 93 9.47 3.13 -11.04
C LYS A 93 8.16 3.68 -11.63
N ARG A 94 7.83 3.34 -12.89
CA ARG A 94 6.56 3.73 -13.52
C ARG A 94 5.33 3.13 -12.83
N LEU A 95 5.50 2.03 -12.13
CA LEU A 95 4.45 1.38 -11.33
C LEU A 95 4.39 1.89 -9.87
N GLY A 96 5.14 2.93 -9.56
CA GLY A 96 5.13 3.56 -8.23
C GLY A 96 6.13 2.98 -7.24
N PHE A 97 7.05 2.11 -7.68
CA PHE A 97 8.13 1.63 -6.82
C PHE A 97 9.21 2.68 -6.65
N ARG A 98 9.73 2.80 -5.45
CA ARG A 98 10.87 3.63 -5.06
C ARG A 98 12.02 2.78 -4.55
N LYS A 99 13.22 3.36 -4.43
CA LYS A 99 14.32 2.73 -3.72
C LYS A 99 13.90 2.45 -2.29
N ASN A 100 14.20 1.25 -1.80
CA ASN A 100 13.97 0.91 -0.41
C ASN A 100 15.03 1.59 0.48
N ASN A 101 14.58 2.25 1.55
CA ASN A 101 15.40 2.82 2.60
C ASN A 101 14.92 2.33 3.99
N GLU A 102 14.10 1.29 4.05
CA GLU A 102 13.54 0.73 5.28
C GLU A 102 14.43 -0.40 5.81
N PHE A 103 14.79 -0.36 7.08
CA PHE A 103 15.73 -1.32 7.69
C PHE A 103 15.17 -2.75 7.83
N ASN A 104 13.86 -2.88 7.87
CA ASN A 104 13.15 -4.15 8.09
C ASN A 104 12.78 -4.87 6.79
N VAL A 105 13.14 -4.33 5.63
CA VAL A 105 12.87 -4.89 4.30
C VAL A 105 14.18 -5.06 3.55
N MET A 106 14.48 -6.28 3.12
CA MET A 106 15.76 -6.61 2.48
C MET A 106 15.77 -6.29 0.97
N GLU A 107 14.62 -6.18 0.35
CA GLU A 107 14.46 -5.93 -1.08
C GLU A 107 14.89 -4.51 -1.44
N SER A 108 15.44 -4.34 -2.64
CA SER A 108 16.03 -3.06 -3.07
C SER A 108 15.01 -2.00 -3.51
N MET A 109 13.78 -2.41 -3.79
CA MET A 109 12.69 -1.51 -4.19
C MET A 109 11.41 -1.86 -3.43
N ILE A 110 10.64 -0.82 -3.09
CA ILE A 110 9.39 -0.93 -2.33
C ILE A 110 8.33 -0.01 -2.94
N ARG A 111 7.06 -0.41 -2.86
CA ARG A 111 5.90 0.37 -3.23
C ARG A 111 4.92 0.43 -2.07
N ASP A 112 4.59 1.63 -1.64
CA ASP A 112 3.52 1.85 -0.68
C ASP A 112 2.15 1.72 -1.37
N PRO A 113 1.10 1.26 -0.67
CA PRO A 113 -0.26 1.27 -1.21
C PRO A 113 -0.75 2.70 -1.47
N GLU A 114 -1.69 2.87 -2.38
CA GLU A 114 -2.24 4.20 -2.73
C GLU A 114 -2.78 4.94 -1.51
N SER A 115 -3.47 4.25 -0.59
CA SER A 115 -3.99 4.80 0.66
C SER A 115 -2.91 5.45 1.54
N ALA A 116 -1.70 4.87 1.58
CA ALA A 116 -0.58 5.42 2.34
C ALA A 116 -0.05 6.73 1.75
N LYS A 117 -0.24 6.98 0.45
CA LYS A 117 0.15 8.25 -0.19
C LYS A 117 -0.72 9.41 0.33
N PHE A 118 -2.01 9.18 0.54
CA PHE A 118 -2.90 10.19 1.11
C PHE A 118 -2.57 10.49 2.57
N SER A 119 -2.20 9.48 3.36
CA SER A 119 -1.77 9.67 4.75
C SER A 119 -0.45 10.46 4.88
N ARG A 120 0.45 10.35 3.89
CA ARG A 120 1.70 11.14 3.82
C ARG A 120 1.51 12.53 3.21
N ALA A 121 0.44 12.71 2.43
CA ALA A 121 0.14 13.97 1.74
C ALA A 121 -0.58 15.00 2.62
N ILE A 122 -0.99 14.62 3.83
CA ILE A 122 -1.33 15.60 4.87
C ILE A 122 -0.01 15.95 5.56
N PRO A 123 0.69 17.03 5.18
CA PRO A 123 1.73 17.52 6.04
C PRO A 123 1.01 17.90 7.32
N TYR A 124 1.31 17.21 8.40
CA TYR A 124 1.07 17.74 9.73
C TYR A 124 1.93 19.01 9.82
N THR A 125 1.41 20.07 9.23
CA THR A 125 1.88 21.40 9.54
C THR A 125 1.38 21.65 10.96
N ALA A 126 2.27 21.41 11.93
CA ALA A 126 2.10 21.81 13.33
C ALA A 126 2.01 23.33 13.43
N LYS A 127 1.06 23.96 12.71
CA LYS A 127 0.87 25.41 12.66
C LYS A 127 -0.55 25.87 12.91
N GLU A 128 -1.48 24.92 13.17
CA GLU A 128 -2.74 25.27 13.82
C GLU A 128 -2.71 24.62 15.19
N PRO A 129 -2.71 25.37 16.29
CA PRO A 129 -2.96 24.79 17.58
C PRO A 129 -4.33 24.14 17.53
N ILE A 130 -4.40 22.81 17.69
CA ILE A 130 -5.61 22.10 17.99
C ILE A 130 -6.22 22.85 19.17
N ALA A 131 -7.33 23.55 18.90
CA ALA A 131 -8.15 24.31 19.83
C ALA A 131 -7.39 24.77 21.10
N SER A 132 -7.04 26.04 21.12
CA SER A 132 -6.28 26.68 22.22
C SER A 132 -6.97 26.66 23.59
N ASN A 133 -8.09 25.96 23.75
CA ASN A 133 -8.94 26.03 24.91
C ASN A 133 -9.07 24.72 25.70
N VAL A 134 -8.51 23.60 25.22
CA VAL A 134 -8.51 22.34 26.00
C VAL A 134 -7.25 22.28 26.84
N SER A 135 -7.37 22.45 28.15
CA SER A 135 -6.22 22.33 29.04
C SER A 135 -5.79 20.87 29.18
N LEU A 136 -4.49 20.65 29.44
CA LEU A 136 -3.95 19.31 29.70
C LEU A 136 -4.66 18.64 30.90
N GLU A 137 -5.18 19.45 31.82
CA GLU A 137 -5.91 18.99 33.00
C GLU A 137 -7.30 18.50 32.64
N ASP A 138 -8.01 19.20 31.75
CA ASP A 138 -9.32 18.78 31.23
C ASP A 138 -9.19 17.46 30.45
N LEU A 139 -8.13 17.32 29.67
CA LEU A 139 -7.83 16.09 28.96
C LEU A 139 -7.61 14.90 29.91
N LYS A 140 -6.84 15.10 30.97
CA LYS A 140 -6.56 14.06 31.98
C LYS A 140 -7.78 13.72 32.83
N ALA A 141 -8.69 14.66 33.04
CA ALA A 141 -9.93 14.47 33.78
C ALA A 141 -10.99 13.69 32.98
N HIS A 142 -10.84 13.59 31.67
CA HIS A 142 -11.82 12.90 30.81
C HIS A 142 -11.83 11.38 31.08
N PRO A 143 -13.01 10.76 31.30
CA PRO A 143 -13.10 9.31 31.64
C PRO A 143 -12.37 8.39 30.64
N LYS A 144 -12.46 8.71 29.35
CA LYS A 144 -11.81 7.92 28.27
C LYS A 144 -10.29 8.11 28.19
N TYR A 145 -9.71 9.10 28.89
CA TYR A 145 -8.27 9.32 28.91
C TYR A 145 -7.53 8.15 29.58
N GLN A 146 -8.07 7.60 30.66
CA GLN A 146 -7.47 6.48 31.36
C GLN A 146 -7.48 5.22 30.51
N GLU A 147 -8.56 4.97 29.74
CA GLU A 147 -8.65 3.84 28.82
C GLU A 147 -7.69 4.00 27.64
N ALA A 148 -7.56 5.21 27.09
CA ALA A 148 -6.62 5.50 26.00
C ALA A 148 -5.16 5.33 26.46
N LYS A 149 -4.83 5.69 27.70
CA LYS A 149 -3.50 5.55 28.31
C LYS A 149 -3.04 4.09 28.37
N HIS A 150 -3.96 3.13 28.46
CA HIS A 150 -3.67 1.70 28.46
C HIS A 150 -3.63 1.08 27.05
N GLY A 151 -3.49 1.88 26.00
CA GLY A 151 -3.28 1.43 24.63
C GLY A 151 -4.55 1.09 23.83
N ASN A 152 -5.72 1.48 24.33
CA ASN A 152 -6.96 1.32 23.57
C ASN A 152 -7.14 2.45 22.54
N LEU A 153 -6.79 2.17 21.28
CA LEU A 153 -6.86 3.13 20.19
C LEU A 153 -8.30 3.65 19.93
N ALA A 154 -9.31 2.80 20.11
CA ALA A 154 -10.71 3.20 19.93
C ALA A 154 -11.14 4.25 20.98
N SER A 155 -10.70 4.09 22.22
CA SER A 155 -10.93 5.07 23.29
C SER A 155 -10.19 6.39 23.03
N ALA A 156 -9.00 6.34 22.45
CA ALA A 156 -8.25 7.54 22.05
C ALA A 156 -8.98 8.33 20.96
N ILE A 157 -9.49 7.66 19.92
CA ILE A 157 -10.26 8.28 18.84
C ILE A 157 -11.57 8.87 19.38
N SER A 158 -12.28 8.15 20.24
CA SER A 158 -13.52 8.61 20.86
C SER A 158 -13.30 9.84 21.76
N LEU A 159 -12.20 9.88 22.49
CA LEU A 159 -11.80 11.04 23.31
C LEU A 159 -11.62 12.30 22.44
N VAL A 160 -10.92 12.18 21.31
CA VAL A 160 -10.71 13.30 20.39
C VAL A 160 -12.04 13.79 19.82
N ASN A 161 -12.93 12.90 19.41
CA ASN A 161 -14.24 13.26 18.87
C ASN A 161 -15.14 13.95 19.91
N ASP A 162 -15.12 13.49 21.16
CA ASP A 162 -15.88 14.10 22.26
C ASP A 162 -15.39 15.53 22.59
N LEU A 163 -14.08 15.79 22.43
CA LEU A 163 -13.50 17.11 22.66
C LEU A 163 -13.85 18.09 21.51
N ILE A 164 -13.82 17.62 20.26
CA ILE A 164 -14.18 18.44 19.09
C ILE A 164 -15.68 18.80 19.11
N SER A 165 -16.55 17.87 19.48
CA SER A 165 -18.01 18.09 19.51
C SER A 165 -18.49 19.09 20.58
N LYS A 166 -17.65 19.47 21.53
CA LYS A 166 -17.99 20.45 22.57
C LYS A 166 -17.76 21.91 22.17
N GLU A 167 -17.17 22.16 20.99
CA GLU A 167 -16.89 23.51 20.51
C GLU A 167 -18.00 24.12 19.66
N ASP A 168 -19.07 23.36 19.35
CA ASP A 168 -20.19 23.82 18.50
C ASP A 168 -21.42 24.26 19.30
N VAL A 169 -21.29 24.73 20.56
CA VAL A 169 -22.41 25.27 21.36
C VAL A 169 -22.09 26.67 21.86
#